data_a637849d731921370bc54f419eea4c71
#
_entry.id   a637849d731921370bc54f419eea4c71
#
_cell.length_a   1.000
_cell.length_b   1.000
_cell.length_c   1.000
_cell.angle_alpha   90.00
_cell.angle_beta   90.00
_cell.angle_gamma   90.00
#
_symmetry.space_group_name_H-M   'P 1'
#
loop_
_entity.id
_entity.type
_entity.pdbx_description
1 polymer ?
#
loop_
_entity_poly.entity_id
_entity_poly.type
_entity_poly.pdbx_seq_one_letter_code
_entity_poly.pdbx_strand_id
1 'polypeptide(L)'
;MAEVSPKAEKTLVVYYSYTGNCRAIVNTLTTQIQADVLEIQPAEKGLKYEANGYALGTQLLNTIKSNPNDADSYPAIDPVTTSLSDYQNIIIVTPLWWSQMAAIMQTYLFLNASELAGKHVAMIVSSHSSGISGVVADAKRLLPNATWMGDALWINASNHSKRTSLIENWLKALKFAEKQTTMDKMCSTFGEQTESVTLVENAATKALIEKLKQTPVTVTLNSSGGFEIWGSLGFSLPTSNQQMTAQPGDVILYNGSNICLFYGSNSWSYTRLGKIEGLSESELRTFLKAGENDISVTLSLPTTTNIHNPAFSQQGEGEIYSLNGQRVANPSKGLYIKNGKKVVL
;
A
#
# COMPACT_ATOMS: atom_id res chain seq x y z
N MET A 1 -16.33 -22.70 13.96
CA MET A 1 -15.54 -21.54 14.35
C MET A 1 -15.10 -20.85 13.07
N ALA A 2 -15.60 -19.64 12.79
CA ALA A 2 -15.17 -18.89 11.61
C ALA A 2 -13.72 -18.48 11.83
N GLU A 3 -12.81 -18.87 10.95
CA GLU A 3 -11.48 -18.31 10.88
C GLU A 3 -11.63 -16.82 10.60
N VAL A 4 -11.37 -16.00 11.60
CA VAL A 4 -11.17 -14.56 11.41
C VAL A 4 -9.86 -14.43 10.66
N SER A 5 -9.94 -14.11 9.36
CA SER A 5 -8.74 -13.75 8.60
C SER A 5 -7.98 -12.67 9.38
N PRO A 6 -6.68 -12.84 9.64
CA PRO A 6 -5.93 -11.84 10.40
C PRO A 6 -6.05 -10.50 9.68
N LYS A 7 -6.54 -9.49 10.41
CA LYS A 7 -6.57 -8.10 9.93
C LYS A 7 -5.14 -7.73 9.54
N ALA A 8 -4.93 -7.32 8.29
CA ALA A 8 -3.61 -6.91 7.84
C ALA A 8 -3.04 -5.87 8.82
N GLU A 9 -1.87 -6.14 9.38
CA GLU A 9 -1.22 -5.27 10.36
C GLU A 9 -0.85 -3.95 9.71
N LYS A 10 -1.44 -2.85 10.18
CA LYS A 10 -1.14 -1.52 9.67
C LYS A 10 0.26 -1.09 10.10
N THR A 11 0.95 -0.41 9.20
CA THR A 11 2.28 0.16 9.42
C THR A 11 2.21 1.68 9.45
N LEU A 12 2.89 2.29 10.45
CA LEU A 12 3.13 3.73 10.53
C LEU A 12 4.62 4.00 10.38
N VAL A 13 4.99 4.87 9.45
CA VAL A 13 6.34 5.43 9.36
C VAL A 13 6.38 6.75 10.11
N VAL A 14 7.14 6.79 11.19
CA VAL A 14 7.36 8.02 11.99
C VAL A 14 8.75 8.54 11.69
N TYR A 15 8.85 9.81 11.30
CA TYR A 15 10.15 10.35 10.97
C TYR A 15 10.34 11.82 11.37
N TYR A 16 11.60 12.18 11.54
CA TYR A 16 12.07 13.56 11.64
C TYR A 16 13.11 13.82 10.57
N SER A 17 13.04 14.99 9.91
CA SER A 17 13.97 15.33 8.84
C SER A 17 14.38 16.79 8.90
N TYR A 18 15.62 17.09 9.31
CA TYR A 18 16.15 18.46 9.36
C TYR A 18 16.64 18.93 7.98
N THR A 19 17.48 18.12 7.32
CA THR A 19 18.12 18.47 6.02
C THR A 19 17.42 17.90 4.80
N GLY A 20 16.28 17.24 4.97
CA GLY A 20 15.53 16.58 3.88
C GLY A 20 15.94 15.13 3.59
N ASN A 21 17.07 14.64 4.10
CA ASN A 21 17.56 13.28 3.81
C ASN A 21 16.60 12.18 4.31
N CYS A 22 16.10 12.30 5.55
CA CYS A 22 15.12 11.33 6.07
C CYS A 22 13.82 11.38 5.28
N ARG A 23 13.34 12.56 4.88
CA ARG A 23 12.15 12.67 4.01
C ARG A 23 12.36 11.97 2.67
N ALA A 24 13.54 12.11 2.04
CA ALA A 24 13.86 11.38 0.81
C ALA A 24 13.90 9.86 1.00
N ILE A 25 14.36 9.38 2.16
CA ILE A 25 14.32 7.96 2.54
C ILE A 25 12.87 7.50 2.70
N VAL A 26 12.04 8.24 3.43
CA VAL A 26 10.62 7.92 3.63
C VAL A 26 9.86 7.88 2.31
N ASN A 27 10.08 8.86 1.43
CA ASN A 27 9.47 8.86 0.09
C ASN A 27 9.85 7.60 -0.72
N THR A 28 11.09 7.12 -0.58
CA THR A 28 11.51 5.87 -1.23
C THR A 28 10.88 4.64 -0.55
N LEU A 29 10.85 4.61 0.79
CA LEU A 29 10.26 3.51 1.57
C LEU A 29 8.78 3.30 1.23
N THR A 30 8.00 4.38 1.17
CA THR A 30 6.56 4.33 0.90
C THR A 30 6.21 3.95 -0.54
N THR A 31 7.17 3.91 -1.46
CA THR A 31 6.96 3.25 -2.76
C THR A 31 7.03 1.73 -2.66
N GLN A 32 7.62 1.17 -1.60
CA GLN A 32 7.89 -0.26 -1.46
C GLN A 32 6.96 -0.96 -0.46
N ILE A 33 6.42 -0.22 0.53
CA ILE A 33 5.45 -0.74 1.50
C ILE A 33 4.22 0.15 1.59
N GLN A 34 3.09 -0.45 1.99
CA GLN A 34 1.91 0.31 2.37
C GLN A 34 2.07 0.78 3.83
N ALA A 35 2.13 2.09 4.03
CA ALA A 35 2.25 2.67 5.35
C ALA A 35 1.65 4.08 5.39
N ASP A 36 1.07 4.43 6.52
CA ASP A 36 0.78 5.82 6.85
C ASP A 36 2.07 6.52 7.29
N VAL A 37 2.13 7.83 7.12
CA VAL A 37 3.35 8.61 7.39
C VAL A 37 3.07 9.74 8.36
N LEU A 38 3.91 9.85 9.39
CA LEU A 38 3.88 10.90 10.39
C LEU A 38 5.25 11.61 10.45
N GLU A 39 5.29 12.87 10.06
CA GLU A 39 6.48 13.72 10.25
C GLU A 39 6.42 14.44 11.59
N ILE A 40 7.44 14.25 12.41
CA ILE A 40 7.58 14.95 13.70
C ILE A 40 8.22 16.31 13.45
N GLN A 41 7.61 17.34 14.02
CA GLN A 41 8.10 18.72 13.90
C GLN A 41 8.43 19.29 15.27
N PRO A 42 9.54 20.06 15.42
CA PRO A 42 9.76 20.82 16.64
C PRO A 42 8.67 21.88 16.82
N ALA A 43 8.25 22.13 18.06
CA ALA A 43 7.27 23.18 18.35
C ALA A 43 7.81 24.57 18.00
N GLU A 44 9.06 24.83 18.32
CA GLU A 44 9.76 26.06 17.92
C GLU A 44 10.30 25.91 16.50
N LYS A 45 9.88 26.81 15.61
CA LYS A 45 10.25 26.76 14.18
C LYS A 45 11.47 27.60 13.88
N GLY A 46 12.17 27.21 12.80
CA GLY A 46 13.32 27.99 12.28
C GLY A 46 14.59 27.86 13.11
N LEU A 47 14.64 26.94 14.07
CA LEU A 47 15.85 26.66 14.84
C LEU A 47 16.98 26.16 13.93
N LYS A 48 18.16 26.75 14.13
CA LYS A 48 19.41 26.36 13.44
C LYS A 48 20.30 25.60 14.41
N TYR A 49 20.18 24.29 14.38
CA TYR A 49 20.92 23.41 15.30
C TYR A 49 22.44 23.43 15.07
N GLU A 50 22.86 23.79 13.83
CA GLU A 50 24.27 23.95 13.43
C GLU A 50 24.86 25.30 13.75
N ALA A 51 24.06 26.29 14.13
CA ALA A 51 24.57 27.63 14.45
C ALA A 51 25.50 27.63 15.68
N ASN A 52 26.43 28.58 15.74
CA ASN A 52 27.38 28.76 16.83
C ASN A 52 28.17 27.48 17.17
N GLY A 53 28.66 26.78 16.13
CA GLY A 53 29.42 25.54 16.33
C GLY A 53 28.55 24.40 16.89
N TYR A 54 27.30 24.37 16.49
CA TYR A 54 26.31 23.35 16.92
C TYR A 54 25.88 23.45 18.39
N ALA A 55 25.98 24.64 18.99
CA ALA A 55 25.73 24.83 20.42
C ALA A 55 24.34 24.33 20.85
N LEU A 56 23.27 24.70 20.12
CA LEU A 56 21.91 24.31 20.47
C LEU A 56 21.70 22.79 20.39
N GLY A 57 22.10 22.17 19.30
CA GLY A 57 21.93 20.70 19.15
C GLY A 57 22.71 19.92 20.20
N THR A 58 23.92 20.36 20.53
CA THR A 58 24.76 19.79 21.59
C THR A 58 24.09 19.95 22.96
N GLN A 59 23.57 21.14 23.27
CA GLN A 59 22.85 21.40 24.52
C GLN A 59 21.66 20.47 24.70
N LEU A 60 20.80 20.36 23.69
CA LEU A 60 19.62 19.50 23.77
C LEU A 60 19.96 18.03 24.07
N LEU A 61 20.95 17.49 23.37
CA LEU A 61 21.37 16.10 23.60
C LEU A 61 22.02 15.91 24.98
N ASN A 62 22.81 16.86 25.44
CA ASN A 62 23.44 16.82 26.78
C ASN A 62 22.38 16.90 27.88
N THR A 63 21.34 17.72 27.72
CA THR A 63 20.21 17.81 28.66
C THR A 63 19.49 16.48 28.79
N ILE A 64 19.11 15.86 27.66
CA ILE A 64 18.49 14.53 27.66
C ILE A 64 19.41 13.49 28.30
N LYS A 65 20.69 13.49 27.96
CA LYS A 65 21.65 12.53 28.50
C LYS A 65 21.83 12.66 30.01
N SER A 66 21.78 13.88 30.54
CA SER A 66 21.93 14.13 31.99
C SER A 66 20.70 13.70 32.78
N ASN A 67 19.53 13.88 32.23
CA ASN A 67 18.25 13.56 32.88
C ASN A 67 17.28 12.81 31.94
N PRO A 68 17.59 11.58 31.55
CA PRO A 68 16.88 10.88 30.47
C PRO A 68 15.44 10.45 30.82
N ASN A 69 15.07 10.52 32.10
CA ASN A 69 13.73 10.16 32.59
C ASN A 69 12.87 11.39 32.92
N ASP A 70 13.41 12.58 32.75
CA ASP A 70 12.72 13.84 33.02
C ASP A 70 12.16 14.41 31.73
N ALA A 71 10.84 14.61 31.66
CA ALA A 71 10.15 15.15 30.49
C ALA A 71 10.66 16.55 30.10
N ASP A 72 11.05 17.36 31.07
CA ASP A 72 11.57 18.73 30.84
C ASP A 72 12.94 18.73 30.15
N SER A 73 13.60 17.57 30.09
CA SER A 73 14.87 17.42 29.37
C SER A 73 14.68 17.29 27.84
N TYR A 74 13.47 17.05 27.37
CA TYR A 74 13.17 16.83 25.97
C TYR A 74 12.59 18.09 25.33
N PRO A 75 13.10 18.53 24.15
CA PRO A 75 12.55 19.69 23.47
C PRO A 75 11.11 19.47 23.05
N ALA A 76 10.30 20.52 23.13
CA ALA A 76 8.89 20.44 22.72
C ALA A 76 8.73 20.12 21.22
N ILE A 77 7.75 19.31 20.89
CA ILE A 77 7.32 19.01 19.51
C ILE A 77 5.88 19.47 19.28
N ASP A 78 5.49 19.62 18.03
CA ASP A 78 4.10 19.88 17.69
C ASP A 78 3.20 18.76 18.23
N PRO A 79 1.96 19.08 18.64
CA PRO A 79 1.01 18.06 19.08
C PRO A 79 0.76 17.01 17.99
N VAL A 80 0.89 15.74 18.36
CA VAL A 80 0.61 14.60 17.48
C VAL A 80 -0.79 14.09 17.79
N THR A 81 -1.66 14.09 16.79
CA THR A 81 -3.06 13.62 16.90
C THR A 81 -3.27 12.21 16.35
N THR A 82 -2.24 11.61 15.75
CA THR A 82 -2.30 10.25 15.19
C THR A 82 -2.39 9.24 16.33
N SER A 83 -3.50 8.50 16.41
CA SER A 83 -3.63 7.39 17.35
C SER A 83 -2.74 6.23 16.94
N LEU A 84 -1.95 5.71 17.88
CA LEU A 84 -1.07 4.57 17.65
C LEU A 84 -1.79 3.21 17.78
N SER A 85 -3.02 3.18 18.31
CA SER A 85 -3.78 1.95 18.53
C SER A 85 -4.03 1.11 17.29
N ASP A 86 -4.11 1.77 16.13
CA ASP A 86 -4.41 1.12 14.85
C ASP A 86 -3.20 0.47 14.18
N TYR A 87 -1.98 0.78 14.66
CA TYR A 87 -0.74 0.33 14.04
C TYR A 87 -0.07 -0.73 14.90
N GLN A 88 0.25 -1.86 14.29
CA GLN A 88 1.06 -2.91 14.90
C GLN A 88 2.54 -2.73 14.57
N ASN A 89 2.84 -2.26 13.37
CA ASN A 89 4.21 -2.06 12.90
C ASN A 89 4.57 -0.57 12.87
N ILE A 90 5.73 -0.23 13.42
CA ILE A 90 6.26 1.13 13.46
C ILE A 90 7.63 1.15 12.81
N ILE A 91 7.83 1.99 11.81
CA ILE A 91 9.16 2.23 11.23
C ILE A 91 9.61 3.63 11.61
N ILE A 92 10.70 3.71 12.36
CA ILE A 92 11.32 4.97 12.79
C ILE A 92 12.37 5.37 11.76
N VAL A 93 12.28 6.60 11.22
CA VAL A 93 13.32 7.14 10.34
C VAL A 93 13.86 8.44 10.95
N THR A 94 15.13 8.45 11.32
CA THR A 94 15.72 9.54 12.10
C THR A 94 17.13 9.91 11.62
N PRO A 95 17.52 11.20 11.68
CA PRO A 95 18.91 11.56 11.50
C PRO A 95 19.71 11.27 12.77
N LEU A 96 21.00 11.09 12.56
CA LEU A 96 21.99 11.01 13.63
C LEU A 96 22.53 12.41 13.95
N TRP A 97 22.52 12.78 15.23
CA TRP A 97 23.16 13.97 15.77
C TRP A 97 24.23 13.57 16.79
N TRP A 98 25.49 13.88 16.55
CA TRP A 98 26.61 13.58 17.49
C TRP A 98 26.59 12.14 18.02
N SER A 99 26.47 11.19 17.11
CA SER A 99 26.41 9.76 17.40
C SER A 99 25.15 9.31 18.20
N GLN A 100 24.19 10.18 18.43
CA GLN A 100 22.93 9.94 19.14
C GLN A 100 21.74 10.15 18.21
N MET A 101 20.56 9.75 18.65
CA MET A 101 19.30 10.06 17.96
C MET A 101 19.01 11.56 18.06
N ALA A 102 18.50 12.16 16.98
CA ALA A 102 18.07 13.56 17.01
C ALA A 102 17.08 13.82 18.16
N ALA A 103 17.30 14.90 18.91
CA ALA A 103 16.53 15.22 20.12
C ALA A 103 15.01 15.25 19.85
N ILE A 104 14.58 15.76 18.71
CA ILE A 104 13.16 15.82 18.31
C ILE A 104 12.54 14.42 18.22
N MET A 105 13.24 13.45 17.65
CA MET A 105 12.75 12.06 17.60
C MET A 105 12.80 11.40 18.97
N GLN A 106 13.80 11.71 19.79
CA GLN A 106 13.84 11.22 21.18
C GLN A 106 12.62 11.70 21.97
N THR A 107 12.21 12.98 21.80
CA THR A 107 10.99 13.50 22.43
C THR A 107 9.76 12.68 22.05
N TYR A 108 9.56 12.44 20.76
CA TYR A 108 8.42 11.66 20.29
C TYR A 108 8.38 10.24 20.90
N LEU A 109 9.52 9.56 20.90
CA LEU A 109 9.60 8.21 21.47
C LEU A 109 9.38 8.20 22.98
N PHE A 110 9.93 9.19 23.69
CA PHE A 110 9.74 9.34 25.14
C PHE A 110 8.24 9.51 25.50
N LEU A 111 7.57 10.43 24.81
CA LEU A 111 6.16 10.74 25.06
C LEU A 111 5.21 9.58 24.73
N ASN A 112 5.57 8.74 23.77
CA ASN A 112 4.71 7.66 23.26
C ASN A 112 5.22 6.25 23.65
N ALA A 113 6.17 6.15 24.59
CA ALA A 113 6.80 4.87 24.96
C ALA A 113 5.80 3.82 25.44
N SER A 114 4.78 4.22 26.17
CA SER A 114 3.70 3.31 26.66
C SER A 114 2.83 2.79 25.53
N GLU A 115 2.48 3.62 24.54
CA GLU A 115 1.67 3.22 23.40
C GLU A 115 2.45 2.38 22.38
N LEU A 116 3.78 2.53 22.37
CA LEU A 116 4.69 1.77 21.52
C LEU A 116 5.12 0.43 22.15
N ALA A 117 4.75 0.17 23.40
CA ALA A 117 5.01 -1.11 24.08
C ALA A 117 4.29 -2.27 23.34
N GLY A 118 5.02 -3.36 23.10
CA GLY A 118 4.53 -4.55 22.41
C GLY A 118 4.38 -4.41 20.90
N LYS A 119 4.57 -3.22 20.32
CA LYS A 119 4.55 -3.04 18.87
C LYS A 119 5.84 -3.53 18.22
N HIS A 120 5.72 -3.94 16.98
CA HIS A 120 6.86 -4.31 16.14
C HIS A 120 7.56 -3.05 15.64
N VAL A 121 8.82 -2.86 16.01
CA VAL A 121 9.58 -1.66 15.68
C VAL A 121 10.77 -1.99 14.80
N ALA A 122 10.91 -1.24 13.70
CA ALA A 122 12.08 -1.26 12.83
C ALA A 122 12.62 0.17 12.66
N MET A 123 13.90 0.31 12.27
CA MET A 123 14.50 1.64 12.21
C MET A 123 15.44 1.83 11.02
N ILE A 124 15.35 3.00 10.40
CA ILE A 124 16.33 3.50 9.42
C ILE A 124 17.00 4.76 9.99
N VAL A 125 18.31 4.79 9.96
CA VAL A 125 19.09 5.93 10.45
C VAL A 125 19.85 6.57 9.29
N SER A 126 19.68 7.89 9.15
CA SER A 126 20.44 8.71 8.21
C SER A 126 21.60 9.41 8.92
N SER A 127 22.81 9.24 8.41
CA SER A 127 23.99 9.99 8.89
C SER A 127 24.85 10.44 7.72
N HIS A 128 25.83 11.33 7.96
CA HIS A 128 26.81 11.65 6.92
C HIS A 128 27.82 10.51 6.76
N SER A 129 28.49 10.12 7.83
CA SER A 129 29.55 9.08 7.82
C SER A 129 29.66 8.30 9.12
N SER A 130 29.08 8.81 10.21
CA SER A 130 29.19 8.18 11.53
C SER A 130 28.31 6.94 11.65
N GLY A 131 28.84 5.90 12.31
CA GLY A 131 28.09 4.68 12.63
C GLY A 131 26.89 4.95 13.56
N ILE A 132 25.89 4.10 13.50
CA ILE A 132 24.54 4.34 14.06
C ILE A 132 24.28 3.69 15.42
N SER A 133 25.28 3.05 16.04
CA SER A 133 25.10 2.28 17.28
C SER A 133 24.51 3.09 18.43
N GLY A 134 24.92 4.37 18.58
CA GLY A 134 24.37 5.25 19.61
C GLY A 134 22.90 5.60 19.37
N VAL A 135 22.48 5.79 18.11
CA VAL A 135 21.07 6.03 17.76
C VAL A 135 20.22 4.80 18.10
N VAL A 136 20.74 3.61 17.79
CA VAL A 136 20.07 2.33 18.13
C VAL A 136 19.96 2.17 19.65
N ALA A 137 20.99 2.52 20.38
CA ALA A 137 21.00 2.47 21.84
C ALA A 137 19.95 3.43 22.45
N ASP A 138 19.87 4.67 21.95
CA ASP A 138 18.84 5.62 22.37
C ASP A 138 17.43 5.11 22.11
N ALA A 139 17.18 4.56 20.92
CA ALA A 139 15.88 3.99 20.58
C ALA A 139 15.48 2.84 21.53
N LYS A 140 16.40 1.91 21.79
CA LYS A 140 16.15 0.77 22.69
C LYS A 140 15.97 1.21 24.15
N ARG A 141 16.67 2.25 24.58
CA ARG A 141 16.48 2.88 25.90
C ARG A 141 15.09 3.49 26.05
N LEU A 142 14.63 4.20 25.02
CA LEU A 142 13.31 4.88 25.01
C LEU A 142 12.16 3.88 24.84
N LEU A 143 12.37 2.78 24.14
CA LEU A 143 11.37 1.76 23.84
C LEU A 143 11.78 0.37 24.35
N PRO A 144 11.97 0.21 25.68
CA PRO A 144 12.46 -1.07 26.25
C PRO A 144 11.48 -2.25 26.06
N ASN A 145 10.19 -1.94 25.90
CA ASN A 145 9.13 -2.93 25.77
C ASN A 145 8.63 -3.12 24.32
N ALA A 146 9.32 -2.54 23.33
CA ALA A 146 9.00 -2.77 21.91
C ALA A 146 9.62 -4.08 21.43
N THR A 147 9.00 -4.71 20.43
CA THR A 147 9.52 -5.89 19.74
C THR A 147 10.32 -5.43 18.52
N TRP A 148 11.65 -5.53 18.59
CA TRP A 148 12.53 -5.10 17.49
C TRP A 148 12.54 -6.15 16.37
N MET A 149 12.27 -5.73 15.14
CA MET A 149 12.11 -6.61 13.98
C MET A 149 13.42 -7.03 13.32
N GLY A 150 14.55 -6.49 13.74
CA GLY A 150 15.87 -6.78 13.19
C GLY A 150 16.82 -5.61 13.35
N ASP A 151 17.89 -5.62 12.56
CA ASP A 151 18.91 -4.58 12.60
C ASP A 151 18.43 -3.30 11.92
N ALA A 152 18.88 -2.17 12.47
CA ALA A 152 18.61 -0.87 11.87
C ALA A 152 19.34 -0.71 10.53
N LEU A 153 18.64 -0.19 9.53
CA LEU A 153 19.24 0.15 8.25
C LEU A 153 20.02 1.47 8.35
N TRP A 154 21.28 1.44 7.97
CA TRP A 154 22.14 2.62 7.91
C TRP A 154 22.25 3.16 6.49
N ILE A 155 21.70 4.36 6.28
CA ILE A 155 21.83 5.11 5.03
C ILE A 155 22.70 6.34 5.28
N ASN A 156 23.84 6.43 4.61
CA ASN A 156 24.82 7.51 4.76
C ASN A 156 25.10 8.24 3.43
N ALA A 157 25.95 9.26 3.45
CA ALA A 157 26.26 10.05 2.27
C ALA A 157 26.80 9.21 1.11
N SER A 158 27.59 8.16 1.40
CA SER A 158 28.20 7.32 0.36
C SER A 158 27.25 6.32 -0.30
N ASN A 159 26.17 5.92 0.39
CA ASN A 159 25.22 4.93 -0.10
C ASN A 159 23.80 5.48 -0.34
N HIS A 160 23.56 6.77 -0.10
CA HIS A 160 22.23 7.39 -0.24
C HIS A 160 21.65 7.25 -1.65
N SER A 161 22.46 7.25 -2.70
CA SER A 161 22.02 7.02 -4.08
C SER A 161 21.49 5.59 -4.32
N LYS A 162 21.92 4.63 -3.48
CA LYS A 162 21.48 3.22 -3.53
C LYS A 162 20.33 2.91 -2.56
N ARG A 163 19.69 3.94 -1.96
CA ARG A 163 18.69 3.75 -0.90
C ARG A 163 17.52 2.85 -1.34
N THR A 164 17.13 2.86 -2.60
CA THR A 164 16.04 2.01 -3.11
C THR A 164 16.35 0.53 -2.90
N SER A 165 17.49 0.06 -3.36
CA SER A 165 17.88 -1.36 -3.22
C SER A 165 18.24 -1.70 -1.77
N LEU A 166 18.79 -0.76 -1.00
CA LEU A 166 19.09 -0.98 0.42
C LEU A 166 17.80 -1.18 1.23
N ILE A 167 16.80 -0.35 1.00
CA ILE A 167 15.49 -0.45 1.65
C ILE A 167 14.79 -1.75 1.24
N GLU A 168 14.79 -2.09 -0.05
CA GLU A 168 14.22 -3.33 -0.55
C GLU A 168 14.81 -4.57 0.14
N ASN A 169 16.13 -4.67 0.18
CA ASN A 169 16.82 -5.79 0.82
C ASN A 169 16.55 -5.85 2.33
N TRP A 170 16.51 -4.69 2.98
CA TRP A 170 16.22 -4.59 4.41
C TRP A 170 14.79 -5.02 4.73
N LEU A 171 13.79 -4.58 3.96
CA LEU A 171 12.39 -5.00 4.11
C LEU A 171 12.23 -6.51 3.94
N LYS A 172 12.91 -7.12 2.96
CA LYS A 172 12.93 -8.57 2.77
C LYS A 172 13.53 -9.29 3.99
N ALA A 173 14.62 -8.76 4.55
CA ALA A 173 15.24 -9.32 5.76
C ALA A 173 14.32 -9.24 6.99
N LEU A 174 13.53 -8.18 7.12
CA LEU A 174 12.54 -8.01 8.18
C LEU A 174 11.26 -8.81 7.95
N LYS A 175 11.12 -9.48 6.81
CA LYS A 175 9.88 -10.16 6.38
C LYS A 175 8.66 -9.23 6.37
N PHE A 176 8.88 -7.94 6.13
CA PHE A 176 7.77 -7.05 5.83
C PHE A 176 7.04 -7.59 4.60
N ALA A 177 5.72 -7.66 4.70
CA ALA A 177 4.89 -7.88 3.52
C ALA A 177 5.27 -6.79 2.51
N GLU A 178 5.79 -7.18 1.35
CA GLU A 178 5.98 -6.25 0.26
C GLU A 178 4.67 -5.49 0.10
N LYS A 179 4.76 -4.18 -0.17
CA LYS A 179 3.56 -3.45 -0.59
C LYS A 179 2.95 -4.33 -1.66
N GLN A 180 1.88 -5.06 -1.33
CA GLN A 180 0.94 -5.39 -2.37
C GLN A 180 0.59 -4.02 -2.95
N THR A 181 1.23 -3.67 -4.05
CA THR A 181 0.61 -2.78 -4.98
C THR A 181 -0.78 -3.38 -5.05
N THR A 182 -1.78 -2.74 -4.48
CA THR A 182 -3.14 -2.94 -4.93
C THR A 182 -2.99 -2.54 -6.38
N MET A 183 -2.65 -3.55 -7.20
CA MET A 183 -2.60 -3.34 -8.62
C MET A 183 -3.99 -2.86 -8.89
N ASP A 184 -4.09 -1.60 -9.30
CA ASP A 184 -5.38 -1.03 -9.58
C ASP A 184 -6.09 -2.07 -10.43
N LYS A 185 -7.27 -2.46 -9.99
CA LYS A 185 -8.05 -3.47 -10.68
C LYS A 185 -9.02 -2.75 -11.60
N MET A 186 -9.14 -3.28 -12.78
CA MET A 186 -10.18 -2.93 -13.73
C MET A 186 -11.11 -4.13 -13.89
N CYS A 187 -12.36 -3.89 -14.13
CA CYS A 187 -13.33 -4.92 -14.52
C CYS A 187 -13.51 -4.91 -16.04
N SER A 188 -13.50 -6.09 -16.65
CA SER A 188 -13.91 -6.30 -18.03
C SER A 188 -15.22 -7.08 -18.05
N THR A 189 -16.27 -6.49 -18.61
CA THR A 189 -17.63 -7.06 -18.63
C THR A 189 -18.06 -7.39 -20.05
N PHE A 190 -18.37 -8.66 -20.30
CA PHE A 190 -18.89 -9.21 -21.53
C PHE A 190 -20.32 -9.70 -21.29
N GLY A 191 -21.32 -8.94 -21.74
CA GLY A 191 -22.72 -9.22 -21.41
C GLY A 191 -22.95 -9.16 -19.88
N GLU A 192 -23.32 -10.29 -19.27
CA GLU A 192 -23.55 -10.41 -17.83
C GLU A 192 -22.32 -10.90 -17.04
N GLN A 193 -21.27 -11.34 -17.74
CA GLN A 193 -20.07 -11.88 -17.12
C GLN A 193 -19.01 -10.77 -16.90
N THR A 194 -18.44 -10.71 -15.73
CA THR A 194 -17.43 -9.71 -15.37
C THR A 194 -16.23 -10.40 -14.74
N GLU A 195 -15.05 -10.11 -15.28
CA GLU A 195 -13.78 -10.56 -14.73
C GLU A 195 -12.88 -9.39 -14.32
N SER A 196 -12.08 -9.64 -13.32
CA SER A 196 -11.13 -8.67 -12.80
C SER A 196 -9.82 -8.73 -13.59
N VAL A 197 -9.38 -7.59 -14.05
CA VAL A 197 -8.04 -7.39 -14.65
C VAL A 197 -7.13 -6.77 -13.60
N THR A 198 -6.08 -7.49 -13.22
CA THR A 198 -5.01 -6.96 -12.39
C THR A 198 -4.09 -6.10 -13.25
N LEU A 199 -4.04 -4.78 -13.00
CA LEU A 199 -3.28 -3.83 -13.81
C LEU A 199 -1.82 -3.77 -13.36
N VAL A 200 -0.88 -3.61 -14.30
CA VAL A 200 0.53 -3.31 -14.00
C VAL A 200 0.73 -1.82 -13.79
N GLU A 201 1.70 -1.43 -12.98
CA GLU A 201 1.99 -0.01 -12.74
C GLU A 201 2.83 0.59 -13.88
N ASN A 202 2.22 1.40 -14.73
CA ASN A 202 2.90 2.20 -15.75
C ASN A 202 2.10 3.45 -16.11
N ALA A 203 2.62 4.30 -17.01
CA ALA A 203 1.96 5.52 -17.42
C ALA A 203 0.64 5.27 -18.18
N ALA A 204 0.54 4.18 -18.94
CA ALA A 204 -0.68 3.81 -19.65
C ALA A 204 -1.81 3.44 -18.71
N THR A 205 -1.52 2.59 -17.71
CA THR A 205 -2.54 2.17 -16.72
C THR A 205 -2.99 3.31 -15.83
N LYS A 206 -2.08 4.20 -15.40
CA LYS A 206 -2.44 5.42 -14.67
C LYS A 206 -3.40 6.29 -15.47
N ALA A 207 -3.10 6.52 -16.73
CA ALA A 207 -3.96 7.32 -17.62
C ALA A 207 -5.31 6.62 -17.91
N LEU A 208 -5.33 5.28 -18.06
CA LEU A 208 -6.55 4.51 -18.23
C LEU A 208 -7.46 4.62 -17.00
N ILE A 209 -6.90 4.47 -15.79
CA ILE A 209 -7.63 4.61 -14.53
C ILE A 209 -8.28 5.98 -14.43
N GLU A 210 -7.56 7.06 -14.76
CA GLU A 210 -8.12 8.43 -14.75
C GLU A 210 -9.29 8.60 -15.72
N LYS A 211 -9.29 7.90 -16.86
CA LYS A 211 -10.43 7.85 -17.76
C LYS A 211 -11.61 7.07 -17.16
N LEU A 212 -11.33 5.90 -16.58
CA LEU A 212 -12.36 5.03 -15.98
C LEU A 212 -12.98 5.63 -14.71
N LYS A 213 -12.29 6.54 -14.00
CA LYS A 213 -12.87 7.34 -12.90
C LYS A 213 -13.98 8.27 -13.37
N GLN A 214 -13.93 8.74 -14.60
CA GLN A 214 -14.92 9.64 -15.16
C GLN A 214 -16.16 8.88 -15.62
N THR A 215 -15.97 7.79 -16.36
CA THR A 215 -17.06 6.95 -16.90
C THR A 215 -16.50 5.59 -17.35
N PRO A 216 -17.27 4.52 -17.26
CA PRO A 216 -16.92 3.26 -17.91
C PRO A 216 -16.73 3.44 -19.43
N VAL A 217 -15.84 2.66 -20.01
CA VAL A 217 -15.49 2.72 -21.43
C VAL A 217 -15.98 1.45 -22.11
N THR A 218 -16.86 1.59 -23.11
CA THR A 218 -17.33 0.47 -23.92
C THR A 218 -16.55 0.41 -25.23
N VAL A 219 -16.03 -0.77 -25.55
CA VAL A 219 -15.22 -1.05 -26.73
C VAL A 219 -15.83 -2.18 -27.53
N THR A 220 -15.87 -2.06 -28.86
CA THR A 220 -16.20 -3.16 -29.75
C THR A 220 -14.92 -3.89 -30.13
N LEU A 221 -14.88 -5.21 -29.88
CA LEU A 221 -13.71 -6.05 -30.10
C LEU A 221 -13.97 -7.05 -31.22
N ASN A 222 -12.93 -7.37 -31.97
CA ASN A 222 -12.93 -8.36 -33.06
C ASN A 222 -11.80 -9.36 -32.85
N SER A 223 -12.04 -10.62 -33.16
CA SER A 223 -11.00 -11.66 -33.12
C SER A 223 -9.96 -11.46 -34.21
N SER A 224 -8.70 -11.69 -33.88
CA SER A 224 -7.57 -11.58 -34.80
C SER A 224 -6.53 -12.65 -34.54
N GLY A 225 -5.93 -13.16 -35.60
CA GLY A 225 -4.77 -14.05 -35.56
C GLY A 225 -4.98 -15.39 -34.84
N GLY A 226 -6.16 -15.68 -34.34
CA GLY A 226 -6.44 -16.88 -33.54
C GLY A 226 -5.89 -16.86 -32.12
N PHE A 227 -5.39 -15.69 -31.65
CA PHE A 227 -4.76 -15.56 -30.34
C PHE A 227 -5.28 -14.38 -29.50
N GLU A 228 -5.98 -13.41 -30.08
CA GLU A 228 -6.48 -12.22 -29.37
C GLU A 228 -7.84 -11.76 -29.89
N ILE A 229 -8.52 -10.95 -29.05
CA ILE A 229 -9.58 -10.04 -29.46
C ILE A 229 -9.09 -8.61 -29.22
N TRP A 230 -9.38 -7.67 -30.13
CA TRP A 230 -8.89 -6.32 -30.06
C TRP A 230 -9.88 -5.28 -30.57
N GLY A 231 -9.72 -4.04 -30.12
CA GLY A 231 -10.51 -2.91 -30.59
C GLY A 231 -9.98 -1.57 -30.13
N SER A 232 -10.51 -0.50 -30.72
CA SER A 232 -10.08 0.86 -30.39
C SER A 232 -10.73 1.34 -29.08
N LEU A 233 -9.92 1.89 -28.18
CA LEU A 233 -10.39 2.57 -26.95
C LEU A 233 -11.16 3.87 -27.22
N GLY A 234 -11.03 4.45 -28.44
CA GLY A 234 -11.56 5.76 -28.78
C GLY A 234 -10.73 6.96 -28.27
N PHE A 235 -9.63 6.69 -27.59
CA PHE A 235 -8.64 7.66 -27.12
C PHE A 235 -7.23 7.05 -27.07
N SER A 236 -6.22 7.92 -26.93
CA SER A 236 -4.84 7.47 -26.81
C SER A 236 -4.36 7.47 -25.38
N LEU A 237 -3.47 6.52 -25.06
CA LEU A 237 -2.77 6.38 -23.79
C LEU A 237 -1.25 6.48 -24.03
N PRO A 238 -0.45 6.91 -23.04
CA PRO A 238 1.00 6.83 -23.10
C PRO A 238 1.47 5.40 -23.37
N THR A 239 2.55 5.25 -24.12
CA THR A 239 3.12 3.92 -24.43
C THR A 239 4.47 3.73 -23.73
N SER A 240 4.75 2.48 -23.32
CA SER A 240 6.04 2.02 -22.83
C SER A 240 6.32 0.64 -23.41
N ASN A 241 6.43 0.61 -24.75
CA ASN A 241 6.54 -0.64 -25.51
C ASN A 241 7.83 -1.39 -25.17
N GLN A 242 7.68 -2.68 -24.91
CA GLN A 242 8.78 -3.62 -24.68
C GLN A 242 8.56 -4.87 -25.53
N GLN A 243 9.65 -5.46 -26.04
CA GLN A 243 9.58 -6.75 -26.70
C GLN A 243 9.18 -7.81 -25.70
N MET A 244 8.04 -8.45 -25.92
CA MET A 244 7.50 -9.47 -25.01
C MET A 244 6.67 -10.51 -25.77
N THR A 245 6.46 -11.65 -25.17
CA THR A 245 5.49 -12.64 -25.61
C THR A 245 4.25 -12.54 -24.73
N ALA A 246 3.16 -12.00 -25.27
CA ALA A 246 1.87 -11.99 -24.59
C ALA A 246 1.33 -13.42 -24.44
N GLN A 247 0.71 -13.70 -23.31
CA GLN A 247 0.18 -15.00 -22.91
C GLN A 247 -1.33 -14.93 -22.70
N PRO A 248 -2.05 -16.06 -22.66
CA PRO A 248 -3.46 -16.07 -22.31
C PRO A 248 -3.75 -15.29 -21.00
N GLY A 249 -4.75 -14.41 -21.07
CA GLY A 249 -5.15 -13.49 -20.00
C GLY A 249 -4.46 -12.12 -20.08
N ASP A 250 -3.36 -11.95 -20.81
CA ASP A 250 -2.72 -10.65 -20.92
C ASP A 250 -3.64 -9.62 -21.57
N VAL A 251 -3.65 -8.42 -20.98
CA VAL A 251 -4.33 -7.23 -21.51
C VAL A 251 -3.27 -6.23 -21.93
N ILE A 252 -3.30 -5.87 -23.20
CA ILE A 252 -2.24 -5.15 -23.88
C ILE A 252 -2.79 -3.86 -24.50
N LEU A 253 -1.99 -2.80 -24.49
CA LEU A 253 -2.18 -1.61 -25.31
C LEU A 253 -1.30 -1.74 -26.57
N TYR A 254 -1.94 -1.70 -27.72
CA TYR A 254 -1.29 -1.73 -29.02
C TYR A 254 -1.43 -0.38 -29.73
N ASN A 255 -0.35 0.14 -30.29
CA ASN A 255 -0.31 1.44 -30.98
C ASN A 255 -0.90 2.62 -30.18
N GLY A 256 -0.87 2.55 -28.86
CA GLY A 256 -1.32 3.62 -27.97
C GLY A 256 -2.81 3.86 -27.88
N SER A 257 -3.63 3.20 -28.70
CA SER A 257 -5.10 3.44 -28.75
C SER A 257 -5.96 2.17 -28.85
N ASN A 258 -5.35 1.01 -29.05
CA ASN A 258 -6.08 -0.25 -29.16
C ASN A 258 -5.84 -1.12 -27.94
N ILE A 259 -6.91 -1.68 -27.39
CA ILE A 259 -6.82 -2.71 -26.35
C ILE A 259 -6.90 -4.09 -27.00
N CYS A 260 -6.03 -5.01 -26.57
CA CYS A 260 -5.99 -6.39 -26.99
C CYS A 260 -6.09 -7.31 -25.77
N LEU A 261 -6.98 -8.28 -25.80
CA LEU A 261 -7.14 -9.30 -24.76
C LEU A 261 -6.76 -10.65 -25.36
N PHE A 262 -5.75 -11.28 -24.77
CA PHE A 262 -5.14 -12.49 -25.34
C PHE A 262 -5.78 -13.76 -24.79
N TYR A 263 -6.16 -14.68 -25.65
CA TYR A 263 -6.56 -16.06 -25.35
C TYR A 263 -5.59 -17.10 -25.92
N GLY A 264 -4.56 -16.65 -26.62
CA GLY A 264 -3.42 -17.38 -27.12
C GLY A 264 -2.14 -16.60 -26.86
N SER A 265 -1.08 -16.81 -27.64
CA SER A 265 0.18 -16.11 -27.45
C SER A 265 0.72 -15.51 -28.76
N ASN A 266 1.34 -14.35 -28.64
CA ASN A 266 2.05 -13.68 -29.75
C ASN A 266 3.20 -12.84 -29.20
N SER A 267 4.29 -12.73 -29.99
CA SER A 267 5.48 -11.96 -29.63
C SER A 267 5.58 -10.69 -30.44
N TRP A 268 5.58 -9.55 -29.77
CA TRP A 268 5.69 -8.24 -30.39
C TRP A 268 6.19 -7.17 -29.38
N SER A 269 6.32 -5.94 -29.84
CA SER A 269 6.61 -4.80 -28.98
C SER A 269 5.30 -4.20 -28.46
N TYR A 270 4.98 -4.47 -27.20
CA TYR A 270 3.72 -4.12 -26.55
C TYR A 270 3.90 -3.25 -25.32
N THR A 271 2.88 -2.46 -24.97
CA THR A 271 2.69 -1.89 -23.65
C THR A 271 1.71 -2.75 -22.87
N ARG A 272 2.17 -3.43 -21.82
CA ARG A 272 1.30 -4.24 -20.97
C ARG A 272 0.40 -3.36 -20.12
N LEU A 273 -0.90 -3.65 -20.10
CA LEU A 273 -1.87 -3.00 -19.19
C LEU A 273 -2.13 -3.86 -17.96
N GLY A 274 -2.26 -5.18 -18.11
CA GLY A 274 -2.58 -6.04 -17.00
C GLY A 274 -2.80 -7.49 -17.39
N LYS A 275 -3.51 -8.23 -16.51
CA LYS A 275 -3.85 -9.64 -16.74
C LYS A 275 -5.19 -10.01 -16.11
N ILE A 276 -5.99 -10.81 -16.81
CA ILE A 276 -7.13 -11.55 -16.27
C ILE A 276 -6.55 -12.82 -15.63
N GLU A 277 -6.78 -13.01 -14.33
CA GLU A 277 -6.26 -14.15 -13.57
C GLU A 277 -7.40 -15.06 -13.10
N GLY A 278 -7.06 -16.30 -12.75
CA GLY A 278 -8.02 -17.25 -12.13
C GLY A 278 -8.86 -18.05 -13.10
N LEU A 279 -8.79 -17.81 -14.41
CA LEU A 279 -9.47 -18.60 -15.43
C LEU A 279 -8.50 -19.59 -16.09
N SER A 280 -8.95 -20.82 -16.32
CA SER A 280 -8.28 -21.75 -17.22
C SER A 280 -8.31 -21.23 -18.66
N GLU A 281 -7.48 -21.77 -19.55
CA GLU A 281 -7.45 -21.34 -20.96
C GLU A 281 -8.81 -21.54 -21.65
N SER A 282 -9.54 -22.61 -21.35
CA SER A 282 -10.87 -22.87 -21.91
C SER A 282 -11.93 -21.89 -21.40
N GLU A 283 -11.91 -21.56 -20.11
CA GLU A 283 -12.81 -20.57 -19.51
C GLU A 283 -12.51 -19.16 -20.04
N LEU A 284 -11.24 -18.83 -20.21
CA LEU A 284 -10.81 -17.55 -20.78
C LEU A 284 -11.27 -17.41 -22.23
N ARG A 285 -11.12 -18.44 -23.05
CA ARG A 285 -11.63 -18.45 -24.44
C ARG A 285 -13.14 -18.25 -24.51
N THR A 286 -13.87 -18.88 -23.61
CA THR A 286 -15.32 -18.74 -23.51
C THR A 286 -15.70 -17.31 -23.07
N PHE A 287 -15.06 -16.79 -22.02
CA PHE A 287 -15.28 -15.45 -21.51
C PHE A 287 -14.99 -14.37 -22.56
N LEU A 288 -13.85 -14.46 -23.25
CA LEU A 288 -13.45 -13.54 -24.31
C LEU A 288 -14.17 -13.75 -25.64
N LYS A 289 -15.07 -14.76 -25.75
CA LYS A 289 -15.78 -15.12 -26.98
C LYS A 289 -14.81 -15.30 -28.18
N ALA A 290 -13.75 -16.08 -27.95
CA ALA A 290 -12.66 -16.30 -28.90
C ALA A 290 -13.17 -16.77 -30.28
N GLY A 291 -12.82 -16.03 -31.34
CA GLY A 291 -13.23 -16.30 -32.71
C GLY A 291 -14.49 -15.54 -33.16
N GLU A 292 -15.18 -14.83 -32.27
CA GLU A 292 -16.31 -13.98 -32.63
C GLU A 292 -15.85 -12.54 -32.98
N ASN A 293 -16.77 -11.78 -33.62
CA ASN A 293 -16.56 -10.38 -33.98
C ASN A 293 -17.70 -9.52 -33.42
N ASP A 294 -17.51 -8.21 -33.44
CA ASP A 294 -18.45 -7.21 -32.97
C ASP A 294 -18.85 -7.42 -31.47
N ILE A 295 -17.89 -7.88 -30.67
CA ILE A 295 -18.11 -8.17 -29.26
C ILE A 295 -18.03 -6.87 -28.47
N SER A 296 -19.07 -6.53 -27.73
CA SER A 296 -19.07 -5.39 -26.82
C SER A 296 -18.46 -5.78 -25.48
N VAL A 297 -17.42 -5.06 -25.04
CA VAL A 297 -16.84 -5.14 -23.70
C VAL A 297 -16.94 -3.79 -22.99
N THR A 298 -17.33 -3.79 -21.73
CA THR A 298 -17.29 -2.60 -20.88
C THR A 298 -16.13 -2.70 -19.88
N LEU A 299 -15.24 -1.72 -19.93
CA LEU A 299 -14.16 -1.54 -18.99
C LEU A 299 -14.61 -0.56 -17.90
N SER A 300 -14.46 -0.93 -16.62
CA SER A 300 -14.86 -0.08 -15.49
C SER A 300 -13.91 -0.27 -14.31
N LEU A 301 -13.92 0.66 -13.37
CA LEU A 301 -13.31 0.41 -12.07
C LEU A 301 -14.23 -0.48 -11.23
N PRO A 302 -13.67 -1.31 -10.33
CA PRO A 302 -14.50 -2.05 -9.38
C PRO A 302 -15.34 -1.06 -8.57
N THR A 303 -16.63 -1.25 -8.55
CA THR A 303 -17.48 -0.51 -7.61
C THR A 303 -17.12 -0.96 -6.20
N THR A 304 -16.73 -0.04 -5.34
CA THR A 304 -16.54 -0.30 -3.90
C THR A 304 -17.89 -0.50 -3.21
N THR A 305 -18.63 -1.50 -3.63
CA THR A 305 -19.62 -2.12 -2.78
C THR A 305 -18.88 -3.27 -2.08
N ASN A 306 -18.41 -3.04 -0.86
CA ASN A 306 -18.01 -4.08 0.06
C ASN A 306 -19.21 -4.98 0.39
N ILE A 307 -19.58 -5.82 -0.55
CA ILE A 307 -20.34 -7.04 -0.30
C ILE A 307 -19.71 -8.07 -1.24
N HIS A 308 -18.83 -8.91 -0.71
CA HIS A 308 -18.65 -10.24 -1.25
C HIS A 308 -20.05 -10.84 -1.26
N ASN A 309 -20.67 -10.96 -2.43
CA ASN A 309 -21.76 -11.86 -2.64
C ASN A 309 -21.11 -13.26 -2.80
N PRO A 310 -21.11 -14.12 -1.77
CA PRO A 310 -20.90 -15.53 -2.04
C PRO A 310 -22.06 -15.91 -2.97
N ALA A 311 -21.77 -16.68 -4.01
CA ALA A 311 -22.76 -17.19 -4.93
C ALA A 311 -24.02 -17.57 -4.16
N PHE A 312 -25.13 -16.90 -4.41
CA PHE A 312 -26.41 -17.19 -3.80
C PHE A 312 -26.88 -18.52 -4.41
N SER A 313 -26.49 -19.61 -3.75
CA SER A 313 -27.21 -20.85 -3.88
C SER A 313 -28.65 -20.55 -3.41
N GLN A 314 -29.60 -20.71 -4.29
CA GLN A 314 -31.06 -20.50 -4.14
C GLN A 314 -31.50 -20.41 -2.67
N GLN A 315 -31.74 -19.20 -2.17
CA GLN A 315 -32.43 -19.01 -0.90
C GLN A 315 -33.86 -19.53 -1.09
N GLY A 316 -34.24 -20.51 -0.28
CA GLY A 316 -35.63 -20.98 -0.22
C GLY A 316 -36.53 -19.77 0.10
N GLU A 317 -37.58 -19.56 -0.70
CA GLU A 317 -38.55 -18.50 -0.47
C GLU A 317 -39.13 -18.63 0.96
N GLY A 318 -38.98 -17.60 1.77
CA GLY A 318 -39.57 -17.49 3.10
C GLY A 318 -38.63 -17.66 4.28
N GLU A 319 -37.32 -17.91 4.09
CA GLU A 319 -36.39 -18.06 5.19
C GLU A 319 -36.08 -16.71 5.89
N ILE A 320 -35.98 -16.77 7.23
CA ILE A 320 -35.75 -15.62 8.09
C ILE A 320 -34.34 -15.69 8.67
N TYR A 321 -33.62 -14.57 8.62
CA TYR A 321 -32.27 -14.44 9.14
C TYR A 321 -32.17 -13.31 10.16
N SER A 322 -31.34 -13.50 11.18
CA SER A 322 -30.95 -12.43 12.10
C SER A 322 -30.14 -11.36 11.37
N LEU A 323 -29.96 -10.19 11.98
CA LEU A 323 -29.12 -9.11 11.42
C LEU A 323 -27.64 -9.53 11.26
N ASN A 324 -27.21 -10.59 11.94
CA ASN A 324 -25.87 -11.17 11.85
C ASN A 324 -25.77 -12.27 10.77
N GLY A 325 -26.83 -12.47 9.95
CA GLY A 325 -26.84 -13.45 8.86
C GLY A 325 -27.07 -14.91 9.28
N GLN A 326 -27.45 -15.19 10.54
CA GLN A 326 -27.78 -16.53 11.00
C GLN A 326 -29.25 -16.85 10.69
N ARG A 327 -29.52 -18.04 10.13
CA ARG A 327 -30.89 -18.52 9.91
C ARG A 327 -31.63 -18.72 11.23
N VAL A 328 -32.85 -18.17 11.32
CA VAL A 328 -33.69 -18.25 12.51
C VAL A 328 -34.93 -19.08 12.18
N ALA A 329 -35.03 -20.28 12.76
CA ALA A 329 -36.14 -21.18 12.52
C ALA A 329 -37.44 -20.74 13.22
N ASN A 330 -37.32 -20.16 14.42
CA ASN A 330 -38.44 -19.65 15.21
C ASN A 330 -38.16 -18.22 15.66
N PRO A 331 -38.48 -17.20 14.85
CA PRO A 331 -38.19 -15.82 15.21
C PRO A 331 -39.11 -15.34 16.33
N SER A 332 -38.52 -14.74 17.35
CA SER A 332 -39.25 -13.97 18.37
C SER A 332 -39.49 -12.54 17.86
N LYS A 333 -40.29 -11.75 18.62
CA LYS A 333 -40.54 -10.35 18.25
C LYS A 333 -39.21 -9.59 18.12
N GLY A 334 -38.90 -9.05 16.91
CA GLY A 334 -37.63 -8.39 16.64
C GLY A 334 -37.43 -8.01 15.18
N LEU A 335 -36.22 -7.48 14.86
CA LEU A 335 -35.84 -7.07 13.52
C LEU A 335 -35.01 -8.19 12.83
N TYR A 336 -35.44 -8.60 11.63
CA TYR A 336 -34.90 -9.71 10.88
C TYR A 336 -34.69 -9.34 9.41
N ILE A 337 -34.03 -10.22 8.65
CA ILE A 337 -33.93 -10.16 7.21
C ILE A 337 -34.76 -11.31 6.59
N LYS A 338 -35.70 -10.99 5.72
CA LYS A 338 -36.51 -11.94 4.97
C LYS A 338 -36.50 -11.52 3.48
N ASN A 339 -36.13 -12.43 2.59
CA ASN A 339 -36.02 -12.16 1.14
C ASN A 339 -35.16 -10.90 0.86
N GLY A 340 -34.03 -10.75 1.56
CA GLY A 340 -33.13 -9.61 1.40
C GLY A 340 -33.61 -8.26 1.95
N LYS A 341 -34.79 -8.22 2.60
CA LYS A 341 -35.37 -6.99 3.17
C LYS A 341 -35.45 -7.08 4.69
N LYS A 342 -35.26 -5.94 5.38
CA LYS A 342 -35.49 -5.85 6.81
C LYS A 342 -36.99 -5.94 7.11
N VAL A 343 -37.37 -6.84 7.99
CA VAL A 343 -38.74 -7.05 8.49
C VAL A 343 -38.77 -7.06 10.00
N VAL A 344 -39.83 -6.52 10.58
CA VAL A 344 -40.12 -6.63 12.02
C VAL A 344 -41.15 -7.73 12.19
N LEU A 345 -40.86 -8.70 13.03
CA LEU A 345 -41.76 -9.82 13.35
C LEU A 345 -42.17 -9.72 14.81
#